data_3134aa22eefaa42bd287c270cd2b0aea
#
_entry.id   3134aa22eefaa42bd287c270cd2b0aea
#
_cell.length_a   1.000
_cell.length_b   1.000
_cell.length_c   1.000
_cell.angle_alpha   90.00
_cell.angle_beta   90.00
_cell.angle_gamma   90.00
#
_symmetry.space_group_name_H-M   'P 1'
#
loop_
_entity.id
_entity.type
_entity.pdbx_description
1 polymer ?
#
loop_
_entity_poly.entity_id
_entity_poly.type
_entity_poly.pdbx_seq_one_letter_code
_entity_poly.pdbx_strand_id
1 'polypeptide(L)'
;MSDSIEKVVRERYGAVALSGLSSEREGVRAVAEAFGYTAEELAAIPAGANMGLSCGNPLATASLREGEVVVDLGSGGGLDIFLAARKVGAKGRAIGIDMTPEMVELARRNASKLEGGAPANVEFRQATIDDLPLEDASVDCVISNCVINLAPDKRAVFREIARVLKPGGRLAVSDIALKRALPAELSADMLAYVGCIAGAIPVEEYRQGLVEAGFREVAVIDSGADLNAYGLVEGQSGCCSPAMAEGPSAADEATKGLPVAAMSCCAPAETAAASRPALAITTCCAPSAEPADGVALHESLNELLSRHNVNDYAASVKVFAVKPL
;
A
#
# COMPACT_ATOMS: atom_id res chain seq x y z
N MET A 1 3.53 -13.26 21.93
CA MET A 1 3.23 -11.91 21.43
C MET A 1 3.53 -11.76 19.94
N SER A 2 4.65 -12.29 19.43
CA SER A 2 4.99 -12.27 17.99
C SER A 2 3.88 -12.87 17.12
N ASP A 3 3.47 -14.11 17.38
CA ASP A 3 2.42 -14.82 16.61
C ASP A 3 1.07 -14.09 16.56
N SER A 4 0.76 -13.28 17.60
CA SER A 4 -0.47 -12.51 17.65
C SER A 4 -0.41 -11.28 16.72
N ILE A 5 0.74 -10.64 16.59
CA ILE A 5 0.95 -9.47 15.72
C ILE A 5 0.91 -9.90 14.26
N GLU A 6 1.68 -10.93 13.89
CA GLU A 6 1.69 -11.45 12.53
C GLU A 6 0.29 -11.89 12.06
N LYS A 7 -0.47 -12.52 12.97
CA LYS A 7 -1.85 -12.91 12.68
C LYS A 7 -2.73 -11.70 12.36
N VAL A 8 -2.68 -10.65 13.18
CA VAL A 8 -3.46 -9.43 12.96
C VAL A 8 -3.05 -8.75 11.65
N VAL A 9 -1.75 -8.63 11.39
CA VAL A 9 -1.24 -8.06 10.15
C VAL A 9 -1.75 -8.87 8.95
N ARG A 10 -1.64 -10.21 8.98
CA ARG A 10 -2.11 -11.08 7.91
C ARG A 10 -3.62 -10.95 7.66
N GLU A 11 -4.44 -10.94 8.72
CA GLU A 11 -5.89 -10.79 8.61
C GLU A 11 -6.25 -9.44 7.98
N ARG A 12 -5.63 -8.35 8.42
CA ARG A 12 -5.89 -7.00 7.89
C ARG A 12 -5.48 -6.84 6.44
N TYR A 13 -4.28 -7.27 6.09
CA TYR A 13 -3.81 -7.18 4.69
C TYR A 13 -4.53 -8.17 3.77
N GLY A 14 -4.96 -9.33 4.28
CA GLY A 14 -5.86 -10.24 3.57
C GLY A 14 -7.18 -9.58 3.20
N ALA A 15 -7.79 -8.85 4.13
CA ALA A 15 -8.99 -8.08 3.87
C ALA A 15 -8.76 -6.95 2.84
N VAL A 16 -7.62 -6.25 2.92
CA VAL A 16 -7.25 -5.25 1.90
C VAL A 16 -7.15 -5.88 0.51
N ALA A 17 -6.54 -7.06 0.37
CA ALA A 17 -6.44 -7.77 -0.91
C ALA A 17 -7.80 -8.09 -1.54
N LEU A 18 -8.84 -8.25 -0.71
CA LEU A 18 -10.21 -8.54 -1.12
C LEU A 18 -11.09 -7.29 -1.30
N SER A 19 -10.64 -6.12 -0.86
CA SER A 19 -11.43 -4.88 -0.84
C SER A 19 -11.70 -4.27 -2.23
N GLY A 20 -10.95 -4.69 -3.26
CA GLY A 20 -11.03 -4.12 -4.60
C GLY A 20 -10.42 -2.71 -4.72
N LEU A 21 -9.59 -2.29 -3.76
CA LEU A 21 -8.79 -1.06 -3.88
C LEU A 21 -7.88 -1.16 -5.11
N SER A 22 -7.82 -0.07 -5.88
CA SER A 22 -7.02 -0.04 -7.12
C SER A 22 -6.72 1.40 -7.54
N SER A 23 -5.79 1.57 -8.48
CA SER A 23 -5.49 2.86 -9.13
C SER A 23 -6.67 3.47 -9.92
N GLU A 24 -7.78 2.76 -10.08
CA GLU A 24 -9.00 3.33 -10.66
C GLU A 24 -9.62 4.38 -9.72
N ARG A 25 -9.33 4.30 -8.43
CA ARG A 25 -9.75 5.30 -7.44
C ARG A 25 -8.72 6.42 -7.34
N GLU A 26 -9.18 7.67 -7.44
CA GLU A 26 -8.33 8.86 -7.44
C GLU A 26 -7.46 8.95 -6.17
N GLY A 27 -8.05 8.75 -4.99
CA GLY A 27 -7.32 8.78 -3.72
C GLY A 27 -6.19 7.74 -3.65
N VAL A 28 -6.40 6.53 -4.17
CA VAL A 28 -5.37 5.48 -4.22
C VAL A 28 -4.20 5.89 -5.12
N ARG A 29 -4.49 6.52 -6.29
CA ARG A 29 -3.44 7.08 -7.15
C ARG A 29 -2.71 8.22 -6.47
N ALA A 30 -3.45 9.16 -5.88
CA ALA A 30 -2.88 10.33 -5.22
C ALA A 30 -1.89 9.95 -4.11
N VAL A 31 -2.17 8.90 -3.34
CA VAL A 31 -1.21 8.37 -2.35
C VAL A 31 0.07 7.89 -3.03
N ALA A 32 -0.01 7.05 -4.06
CA ALA A 32 1.18 6.55 -4.75
C ALA A 32 2.01 7.69 -5.37
N GLU A 33 1.35 8.67 -6.00
CA GLU A 33 1.99 9.86 -6.58
C GLU A 33 2.67 10.73 -5.51
N ALA A 34 2.02 10.93 -4.35
CA ALA A 34 2.59 11.66 -3.22
C ALA A 34 3.87 11.00 -2.67
N PHE A 35 3.97 9.67 -2.79
CA PHE A 35 5.14 8.89 -2.40
C PHE A 35 6.12 8.61 -3.55
N GLY A 36 5.96 9.28 -4.70
CA GLY A 36 6.98 9.38 -5.75
C GLY A 36 6.87 8.38 -6.89
N TYR A 37 5.71 7.76 -7.10
CA TYR A 37 5.43 7.04 -8.35
C TYR A 37 4.93 8.04 -9.40
N THR A 38 5.34 7.87 -10.64
CA THR A 38 4.85 8.70 -11.73
C THR A 38 3.54 8.14 -12.31
N ALA A 39 2.76 9.01 -12.96
CA ALA A 39 1.55 8.59 -13.64
C ALA A 39 1.84 7.54 -14.72
N GLU A 40 2.99 7.63 -15.40
CA GLU A 40 3.42 6.66 -16.42
C GLU A 40 3.77 5.30 -15.79
N GLU A 41 4.43 5.29 -14.61
CA GLU A 41 4.70 4.04 -13.88
C GLU A 41 3.38 3.38 -13.47
N LEU A 42 2.42 4.13 -12.93
CA LEU A 42 1.13 3.60 -12.51
C LEU A 42 0.26 3.12 -13.70
N ALA A 43 0.33 3.80 -14.82
CA ALA A 43 -0.37 3.39 -16.04
C ALA A 43 0.24 2.14 -16.71
N ALA A 44 1.49 1.83 -16.40
CA ALA A 44 2.24 0.71 -17.00
C ALA A 44 2.01 -0.64 -16.30
N ILE A 45 1.24 -0.65 -15.21
CA ILE A 45 0.94 -1.83 -14.38
C ILE A 45 -0.55 -2.03 -14.24
N PRO A 46 -1.02 -3.25 -13.85
CA PRO A 46 -2.44 -3.46 -13.57
C PRO A 46 -2.92 -2.55 -12.43
N ALA A 47 -4.07 -1.91 -12.61
CA ALA A 47 -4.62 -0.98 -11.64
C ALA A 47 -4.75 -1.58 -10.22
N GLY A 48 -5.13 -2.87 -10.12
CA GLY A 48 -5.24 -3.58 -8.85
C GLY A 48 -3.91 -3.91 -8.16
N ALA A 49 -2.77 -3.60 -8.78
CA ALA A 49 -1.46 -3.75 -8.12
C ALA A 49 -1.18 -2.64 -7.09
N ASN A 50 -1.77 -1.46 -7.29
CA ASN A 50 -1.69 -0.35 -6.34
C ASN A 50 -2.95 -0.30 -5.47
N MET A 51 -2.76 -0.33 -4.16
CA MET A 51 -3.84 -0.28 -3.16
C MET A 51 -3.73 0.94 -2.24
N GLY A 52 -2.84 1.90 -2.53
CA GLY A 52 -2.64 3.11 -1.73
C GLY A 52 -1.90 2.85 -0.40
N LEU A 53 -1.03 1.86 -0.36
CA LEU A 53 -0.30 1.44 0.85
C LEU A 53 1.20 1.79 0.82
N SER A 54 1.64 2.53 -0.19
CA SER A 54 3.06 2.87 -0.36
C SER A 54 3.51 3.93 0.64
N CYS A 55 4.74 3.80 1.14
CA CYS A 55 5.44 4.81 1.97
C CYS A 55 6.58 5.50 1.21
N GLY A 56 6.75 5.21 -0.06
CA GLY A 56 7.78 5.73 -0.95
C GLY A 56 7.93 4.86 -2.19
N ASN A 57 8.87 5.21 -3.06
CA ASN A 57 9.21 4.44 -4.25
C ASN A 57 10.64 3.86 -4.11
N PRO A 58 10.80 2.59 -3.70
CA PRO A 58 12.11 1.96 -3.53
C PRO A 58 12.87 1.82 -4.85
N LEU A 59 12.15 1.72 -5.98
CA LEU A 59 12.76 1.60 -7.31
C LEU A 59 13.50 2.86 -7.77
N ALA A 60 13.17 4.02 -7.18
CA ALA A 60 13.87 5.27 -7.46
C ALA A 60 15.32 5.24 -6.96
N THR A 61 15.62 4.45 -5.92
CA THR A 61 16.95 4.32 -5.31
C THR A 61 17.64 3.00 -5.64
N ALA A 62 16.88 1.97 -6.05
CA ALA A 62 17.39 0.63 -6.32
C ALA A 62 18.40 0.55 -7.48
N SER A 63 18.36 1.50 -8.43
CA SER A 63 19.27 1.54 -9.61
C SER A 63 19.33 0.20 -10.34
N LEU A 64 18.18 -0.40 -10.63
CA LEU A 64 18.06 -1.73 -11.24
C LEU A 64 18.69 -1.78 -12.63
N ARG A 65 19.34 -2.92 -12.95
CA ARG A 65 20.03 -3.17 -14.21
C ARG A 65 19.41 -4.36 -14.94
N GLU A 66 19.54 -4.35 -16.25
CA GLU A 66 19.11 -5.49 -17.08
C GLU A 66 19.83 -6.79 -16.66
N GLY A 67 19.08 -7.87 -16.53
CA GLY A 67 19.58 -9.20 -16.16
C GLY A 67 19.65 -9.47 -14.66
N GLU A 68 19.38 -8.49 -13.78
CA GLU A 68 19.42 -8.69 -12.33
C GLU A 68 18.26 -9.54 -11.81
N VAL A 69 18.53 -10.23 -10.70
CA VAL A 69 17.52 -10.89 -9.86
C VAL A 69 17.13 -9.92 -8.74
N VAL A 70 15.86 -9.50 -8.73
CA VAL A 70 15.31 -8.58 -7.75
C VAL A 70 14.28 -9.30 -6.91
N VAL A 71 14.30 -9.06 -5.60
CA VAL A 71 13.30 -9.56 -4.64
C VAL A 71 12.61 -8.38 -3.99
N ASP A 72 11.28 -8.42 -3.93
CA ASP A 72 10.46 -7.45 -3.22
C ASP A 72 9.85 -8.10 -1.97
N LEU A 73 10.14 -7.55 -0.82
CA LEU A 73 9.64 -8.01 0.47
C LEU A 73 8.30 -7.34 0.78
N GLY A 74 7.25 -8.15 0.96
CA GLY A 74 5.89 -7.67 1.11
C GLY A 74 5.31 -7.10 -0.17
N SER A 75 5.41 -7.87 -1.26
CA SER A 75 5.07 -7.40 -2.60
C SER A 75 3.59 -7.02 -2.81
N GLY A 76 2.71 -7.38 -1.88
CA GLY A 76 1.28 -7.07 -1.95
C GLY A 76 0.66 -7.44 -3.29
N GLY A 77 -0.04 -6.52 -3.93
CA GLY A 77 -0.64 -6.68 -5.26
C GLY A 77 0.33 -6.70 -6.43
N GLY A 78 1.65 -6.53 -6.19
CA GLY A 78 2.72 -6.64 -7.18
C GLY A 78 3.19 -5.32 -7.79
N LEU A 79 2.86 -4.16 -7.21
CA LEU A 79 3.19 -2.84 -7.77
C LEU A 79 4.66 -2.73 -8.14
N ASP A 80 5.56 -2.88 -7.15
CA ASP A 80 7.00 -2.72 -7.33
C ASP A 80 7.59 -3.85 -8.18
N ILE A 81 7.03 -5.06 -8.11
CA ILE A 81 7.46 -6.22 -8.91
C ILE A 81 7.22 -6.00 -10.40
N PHE A 82 6.05 -5.49 -10.80
CA PHE A 82 5.78 -5.25 -12.22
C PHE A 82 6.69 -4.17 -12.80
N LEU A 83 6.96 -3.12 -12.03
CA LEU A 83 7.89 -2.07 -12.42
C LEU A 83 9.34 -2.59 -12.46
N ALA A 84 9.76 -3.39 -11.47
CA ALA A 84 11.08 -4.01 -11.42
C ALA A 84 11.30 -4.95 -12.61
N ALA A 85 10.32 -5.80 -12.93
CA ALA A 85 10.39 -6.75 -14.04
C ALA A 85 10.67 -6.08 -15.39
N ARG A 86 10.08 -4.90 -15.61
CA ARG A 86 10.34 -4.08 -16.82
C ARG A 86 11.76 -3.54 -16.85
N LYS A 87 12.29 -3.13 -15.68
CA LYS A 87 13.66 -2.57 -15.58
C LYS A 87 14.73 -3.63 -15.74
N VAL A 88 14.53 -4.83 -15.18
CA VAL A 88 15.50 -5.93 -15.31
C VAL A 88 15.41 -6.68 -16.64
N GLY A 89 14.32 -6.50 -17.38
CA GLY A 89 14.13 -7.10 -18.70
C GLY A 89 13.99 -8.62 -18.70
N ALA A 90 13.89 -9.21 -19.89
CA ALA A 90 13.60 -10.64 -20.06
C ALA A 90 14.72 -11.58 -19.55
N LYS A 91 15.94 -11.08 -19.35
CA LYS A 91 17.06 -11.86 -18.81
C LYS A 91 17.15 -11.81 -17.28
N GLY A 92 16.48 -10.83 -16.66
CA GLY A 92 16.39 -10.68 -15.21
C GLY A 92 15.22 -11.46 -14.63
N ARG A 93 15.06 -11.38 -13.30
CA ARG A 93 13.93 -11.97 -12.56
C ARG A 93 13.46 -11.00 -11.51
N ALA A 94 12.14 -10.89 -11.35
CA ALA A 94 11.49 -10.12 -10.28
C ALA A 94 10.64 -11.09 -9.45
N ILE A 95 10.98 -11.23 -8.17
CA ILE A 95 10.38 -12.20 -7.24
C ILE A 95 9.70 -11.43 -6.12
N GLY A 96 8.37 -11.51 -6.06
CA GLY A 96 7.57 -10.95 -4.97
C GLY A 96 7.39 -11.98 -3.84
N ILE A 97 7.65 -11.53 -2.61
CA ILE A 97 7.41 -12.32 -1.40
C ILE A 97 6.32 -11.62 -0.59
N ASP A 98 5.32 -12.36 -0.16
CA ASP A 98 4.30 -11.88 0.77
C ASP A 98 3.83 -13.03 1.68
N MET A 99 3.59 -12.74 2.96
CA MET A 99 3.11 -13.76 3.89
C MET A 99 1.61 -14.03 3.77
N THR A 100 0.87 -13.13 3.13
CA THR A 100 -0.59 -13.13 3.03
C THR A 100 -1.03 -13.88 1.76
N PRO A 101 -1.71 -15.04 1.87
CA PRO A 101 -2.15 -15.80 0.69
C PRO A 101 -2.99 -14.99 -0.29
N GLU A 102 -3.90 -14.15 0.24
CA GLU A 102 -4.80 -13.31 -0.55
C GLU A 102 -4.03 -12.27 -1.38
N MET A 103 -2.93 -11.72 -0.84
CA MET A 103 -2.03 -10.81 -1.56
C MET A 103 -1.30 -11.54 -2.68
N VAL A 104 -0.73 -12.71 -2.41
CA VAL A 104 -0.06 -13.54 -3.44
C VAL A 104 -1.02 -13.91 -4.57
N GLU A 105 -2.26 -14.27 -4.24
CA GLU A 105 -3.28 -14.55 -5.27
C GLU A 105 -3.68 -13.30 -6.04
N LEU A 106 -3.82 -12.15 -5.38
CA LEU A 106 -4.10 -10.87 -6.03
C LEU A 106 -2.98 -10.53 -7.02
N ALA A 107 -1.72 -10.62 -6.59
CA ALA A 107 -0.56 -10.35 -7.43
C ALA A 107 -0.52 -11.26 -8.67
N ARG A 108 -0.79 -12.55 -8.52
CA ARG A 108 -0.88 -13.51 -9.63
C ARG A 108 -2.04 -13.19 -10.59
N ARG A 109 -3.21 -12.81 -10.05
CA ARG A 109 -4.33 -12.32 -10.88
C ARG A 109 -3.98 -11.04 -11.64
N ASN A 110 -3.28 -10.12 -10.99
CA ASN A 110 -2.81 -8.89 -11.64
C ASN A 110 -1.80 -9.21 -12.75
N ALA A 111 -0.84 -10.11 -12.52
CA ALA A 111 0.10 -10.53 -13.54
C ALA A 111 -0.61 -11.08 -14.79
N SER A 112 -1.68 -11.86 -14.61
CA SER A 112 -2.45 -12.43 -15.73
C SER A 112 -3.23 -11.40 -16.57
N LYS A 113 -3.43 -10.18 -16.02
CA LYS A 113 -4.12 -9.07 -16.72
C LYS A 113 -3.19 -8.22 -17.59
N LEU A 114 -1.89 -8.41 -17.48
CA LEU A 114 -0.93 -7.70 -18.33
C LEU A 114 -1.09 -8.13 -19.79
N GLU A 115 -0.80 -7.22 -20.71
CA GLU A 115 -0.82 -7.52 -22.14
C GLU A 115 0.20 -8.64 -22.44
N GLY A 116 -0.28 -9.72 -23.06
CA GLY A 116 0.52 -10.94 -23.26
C GLY A 116 0.49 -11.93 -22.10
N GLY A 117 -0.24 -11.64 -21.01
CA GLY A 117 -0.34 -12.50 -19.82
C GLY A 117 0.78 -12.25 -18.80
N ALA A 118 0.94 -13.17 -17.85
CA ALA A 118 1.96 -13.05 -16.80
C ALA A 118 3.36 -13.05 -17.41
N PRO A 119 4.21 -12.04 -17.12
CA PRO A 119 5.57 -12.01 -17.64
C PRO A 119 6.40 -13.20 -17.15
N ALA A 120 7.16 -13.83 -18.03
CA ALA A 120 7.95 -15.02 -17.70
C ALA A 120 9.05 -14.77 -16.65
N ASN A 121 9.43 -13.50 -16.45
CA ASN A 121 10.43 -13.07 -15.47
C ASN A 121 9.83 -12.62 -14.13
N VAL A 122 8.51 -12.82 -13.90
CA VAL A 122 7.81 -12.47 -12.66
C VAL A 122 7.39 -13.74 -11.93
N GLU A 123 7.64 -13.76 -10.63
CA GLU A 123 7.25 -14.86 -9.75
C GLU A 123 6.74 -14.31 -8.41
N PHE A 124 5.70 -14.94 -7.82
CA PHE A 124 5.20 -14.62 -6.49
C PHE A 124 5.22 -15.84 -5.60
N ARG A 125 5.84 -15.72 -4.42
CA ARG A 125 5.98 -16.77 -3.41
C ARG A 125 5.37 -16.33 -2.08
N GLN A 126 4.69 -17.27 -1.42
CA GLN A 126 4.20 -17.06 -0.07
C GLN A 126 5.30 -17.42 0.93
N ALA A 127 5.77 -16.43 1.70
CA ALA A 127 6.72 -16.63 2.80
C ALA A 127 6.74 -15.39 3.70
N THR A 128 7.30 -15.53 4.91
CA THR A 128 7.65 -14.40 5.77
C THR A 128 8.97 -13.78 5.34
N ILE A 129 9.19 -12.51 5.71
CA ILE A 129 10.39 -11.78 5.26
C ILE A 129 11.64 -12.08 6.08
N ASP A 130 11.51 -12.82 7.17
CA ASP A 130 12.59 -13.31 8.02
C ASP A 130 12.99 -14.78 7.75
N ASP A 131 12.26 -15.45 6.82
CA ASP A 131 12.56 -16.80 6.32
C ASP A 131 12.24 -16.89 4.82
N LEU A 132 13.17 -16.45 3.99
CA LEU A 132 12.98 -16.34 2.55
C LEU A 132 13.25 -17.68 1.85
N PRO A 133 12.35 -18.16 0.98
CA PRO A 133 12.54 -19.41 0.23
C PRO A 133 13.50 -19.21 -0.96
N LEU A 134 14.69 -18.68 -0.67
CA LEU A 134 15.73 -18.31 -1.62
C LEU A 134 17.09 -18.84 -1.16
N GLU A 135 17.94 -19.17 -2.12
CA GLU A 135 19.30 -19.63 -1.86
C GLU A 135 20.20 -18.48 -1.38
N ASP A 136 21.24 -18.80 -0.64
CA ASP A 136 22.26 -17.84 -0.22
C ASP A 136 22.92 -17.20 -1.44
N ALA A 137 23.21 -15.92 -1.34
CA ALA A 137 23.94 -15.17 -2.38
C ALA A 137 23.36 -15.35 -3.80
N SER A 138 22.02 -15.38 -3.93
CA SER A 138 21.32 -15.60 -5.20
C SER A 138 20.69 -14.34 -5.79
N VAL A 139 20.57 -13.24 -5.01
CA VAL A 139 19.83 -12.02 -5.32
C VAL A 139 20.78 -10.84 -5.54
N ASP A 140 20.54 -10.04 -6.58
CA ASP A 140 21.33 -8.84 -6.88
C ASP A 140 20.82 -7.60 -6.14
N CYS A 141 19.49 -7.48 -6.00
CA CYS A 141 18.86 -6.37 -5.30
C CYS A 141 17.65 -6.85 -4.50
N VAL A 142 17.55 -6.42 -3.25
CA VAL A 142 16.33 -6.54 -2.45
C VAL A 142 15.69 -5.16 -2.37
N ILE A 143 14.39 -5.09 -2.64
CA ILE A 143 13.56 -3.91 -2.44
C ILE A 143 12.49 -4.21 -1.39
N SER A 144 11.95 -3.18 -0.76
CA SER A 144 10.81 -3.29 0.15
C SER A 144 10.10 -1.95 0.29
N ASN A 145 8.78 -2.00 0.47
CA ASN A 145 7.95 -0.83 0.67
C ASN A 145 7.03 -1.02 1.87
N CYS A 146 7.30 -0.31 2.98
CA CYS A 146 6.48 -0.31 4.20
C CYS A 146 6.27 -1.66 4.91
N VAL A 147 7.14 -2.63 4.75
CA VAL A 147 6.91 -3.97 5.29
C VAL A 147 7.83 -4.33 6.46
N ILE A 148 9.08 -3.83 6.47
CA ILE A 148 10.04 -4.22 7.51
C ILE A 148 9.54 -3.82 8.90
N ASN A 149 8.81 -2.71 9.00
CA ASN A 149 8.20 -2.27 10.26
C ASN A 149 7.14 -3.22 10.81
N LEU A 150 6.53 -4.04 9.97
CA LEU A 150 5.52 -5.02 10.38
C LEU A 150 6.15 -6.30 10.98
N ALA A 151 7.44 -6.55 10.72
CA ALA A 151 8.15 -7.69 11.28
C ALA A 151 8.40 -7.51 12.78
N PRO A 152 8.10 -8.52 13.61
CA PRO A 152 8.41 -8.47 15.04
C PRO A 152 9.90 -8.40 15.35
N ASP A 153 10.74 -9.15 14.62
CA ASP A 153 12.21 -9.14 14.71
C ASP A 153 12.85 -8.58 13.43
N LYS A 154 13.04 -7.29 13.39
CA LYS A 154 13.69 -6.62 12.26
C LYS A 154 15.14 -7.03 12.04
N ARG A 155 15.83 -7.43 13.12
CA ARG A 155 17.22 -7.91 13.02
C ARG A 155 17.29 -9.27 12.32
N ALA A 156 16.29 -10.15 12.53
CA ALA A 156 16.16 -11.39 11.76
C ALA A 156 15.98 -11.07 10.26
N VAL A 157 15.10 -10.12 9.94
CA VAL A 157 14.88 -9.66 8.55
C VAL A 157 16.18 -9.15 7.93
N PHE A 158 16.93 -8.29 8.62
CA PHE A 158 18.20 -7.75 8.09
C PHE A 158 19.24 -8.85 7.84
N ARG A 159 19.34 -9.85 8.72
CA ARG A 159 20.22 -11.02 8.52
C ARG A 159 19.79 -11.85 7.32
N GLU A 160 18.50 -12.04 7.15
CA GLU A 160 17.94 -12.82 6.05
C GLU A 160 18.15 -12.12 4.69
N ILE A 161 17.95 -10.81 4.64
CA ILE A 161 18.30 -9.99 3.47
C ILE A 161 19.80 -10.12 3.14
N ALA A 162 20.66 -10.03 4.17
CA ALA A 162 22.10 -10.18 3.98
C ALA A 162 22.46 -11.58 3.48
N ARG A 163 21.77 -12.63 3.93
CA ARG A 163 22.00 -14.02 3.47
C ARG A 163 21.74 -14.17 1.98
N VAL A 164 20.57 -13.72 1.51
CA VAL A 164 20.14 -13.93 0.12
C VAL A 164 20.87 -13.04 -0.88
N LEU A 165 21.33 -11.86 -0.48
CA LEU A 165 22.08 -10.97 -1.36
C LEU A 165 23.43 -11.56 -1.74
N LYS A 166 23.79 -11.43 -3.01
CA LYS A 166 25.14 -11.69 -3.51
C LYS A 166 26.16 -10.72 -2.88
N PRO A 167 27.44 -11.08 -2.78
CA PRO A 167 28.49 -10.09 -2.52
C PRO A 167 28.39 -8.95 -3.55
N GLY A 168 28.43 -7.69 -3.08
CA GLY A 168 28.17 -6.51 -3.90
C GLY A 168 26.70 -6.25 -4.22
N GLY A 169 25.78 -7.11 -3.80
CA GLY A 169 24.34 -6.89 -3.90
C GLY A 169 23.87 -5.77 -2.97
N ARG A 170 22.69 -5.22 -3.23
CA ARG A 170 22.20 -4.03 -2.55
C ARG A 170 20.75 -4.16 -2.04
N LEU A 171 20.48 -3.41 -1.01
CA LEU A 171 19.15 -3.20 -0.43
C LEU A 171 18.68 -1.79 -0.76
N ALA A 172 17.43 -1.64 -1.19
CA ALA A 172 16.76 -0.35 -1.38
C ALA A 172 15.34 -0.43 -0.81
N VAL A 173 15.08 0.31 0.27
CA VAL A 173 13.81 0.29 1.01
C VAL A 173 13.21 1.69 1.04
N SER A 174 11.89 1.74 0.95
CA SER A 174 11.10 2.88 1.39
C SER A 174 10.28 2.43 2.60
N ASP A 175 10.47 3.09 3.74
CA ASP A 175 9.82 2.72 5.00
C ASP A 175 9.55 3.94 5.87
N ILE A 176 8.93 3.77 7.00
CA ILE A 176 8.75 4.80 8.03
C ILE A 176 9.82 4.61 9.11
N ALA A 177 10.49 5.67 9.51
CA ALA A 177 11.41 5.67 10.64
C ALA A 177 11.07 6.78 11.63
N LEU A 178 11.35 6.55 12.92
CA LEU A 178 11.07 7.52 13.97
C LEU A 178 12.16 8.58 14.02
N LYS A 179 11.73 9.85 14.07
CA LYS A 179 12.55 11.01 14.39
C LYS A 179 12.65 11.23 15.89
N ARG A 180 11.60 10.86 16.63
CA ARG A 180 11.51 10.92 18.10
C ARG A 180 10.51 9.87 18.59
N ALA A 181 10.48 9.62 19.90
CA ALA A 181 9.56 8.66 20.50
C ALA A 181 8.09 9.02 20.20
N LEU A 182 7.30 8.00 19.85
CA LEU A 182 5.87 8.14 19.68
C LEU A 182 5.18 8.41 21.02
N PRO A 183 4.06 9.17 21.05
CA PRO A 183 3.15 9.18 22.19
C PRO A 183 2.72 7.76 22.58
N ALA A 184 2.50 7.52 23.87
CA ALA A 184 2.14 6.18 24.36
C ALA A 184 0.85 5.64 23.72
N GLU A 185 -0.09 6.52 23.43
CA GLU A 185 -1.35 6.19 22.75
C GLU A 185 -1.10 5.63 21.34
N LEU A 186 -0.22 6.27 20.55
CA LEU A 186 0.16 5.79 19.21
C LEU A 186 0.99 4.51 19.26
N SER A 187 1.90 4.39 20.23
CA SER A 187 2.75 3.19 20.36
C SER A 187 1.95 1.94 20.73
N ALA A 188 0.83 2.09 21.43
CA ALA A 188 -0.03 0.99 21.86
C ALA A 188 -1.14 0.67 20.86
N ASP A 189 -1.33 1.50 19.84
CA ASP A 189 -2.42 1.36 18.88
C ASP A 189 -2.06 0.31 17.81
N MET A 190 -2.87 -0.75 17.73
CA MET A 190 -2.67 -1.80 16.73
C MET A 190 -2.91 -1.31 15.30
N LEU A 191 -3.78 -0.32 15.10
CA LEU A 191 -4.01 0.27 13.78
C LEU A 191 -2.81 1.11 13.34
N ALA A 192 -2.19 1.85 14.26
CA ALA A 192 -0.92 2.54 14.01
C ALA A 192 0.21 1.53 13.70
N TYR A 193 0.17 0.33 14.28
CA TYR A 193 1.13 -0.74 13.95
C TYR A 193 0.91 -1.26 12.53
N VAL A 194 -0.31 -1.62 12.17
CA VAL A 194 -0.67 -2.08 10.81
C VAL A 194 -0.40 -1.00 9.76
N GLY A 195 -0.53 0.29 10.12
CA GLY A 195 -0.12 1.42 9.30
C GLY A 195 1.40 1.69 9.27
N CYS A 196 2.24 0.76 9.72
CA CYS A 196 3.71 0.86 9.76
C CYS A 196 4.27 1.95 10.70
N ILE A 197 3.43 2.63 11.48
CA ILE A 197 3.84 3.75 12.35
C ILE A 197 4.30 3.25 13.72
N ALA A 198 3.46 2.46 14.40
CA ALA A 198 3.79 1.98 15.76
C ALA A 198 4.91 0.93 15.76
N GLY A 199 5.13 0.23 14.63
CA GLY A 199 6.25 -0.68 14.45
C GLY A 199 7.54 -0.03 13.97
N ALA A 200 7.52 1.28 13.64
CA ALA A 200 8.69 2.00 13.16
C ALA A 200 9.77 2.11 14.25
N ILE A 201 11.01 2.02 13.83
CA ILE A 201 12.19 2.15 14.70
C ILE A 201 12.92 3.48 14.44
N PRO A 202 13.70 3.99 15.39
CA PRO A 202 14.54 5.17 15.18
C PRO A 202 15.50 5.00 14.00
N VAL A 203 15.76 6.08 13.26
CA VAL A 203 16.69 6.11 12.12
C VAL A 203 18.04 5.47 12.48
N GLU A 204 18.56 5.75 13.66
CA GLU A 204 19.87 5.22 14.10
C GLU A 204 19.82 3.72 14.40
N GLU A 205 18.70 3.23 14.95
CA GLU A 205 18.50 1.78 15.19
C GLU A 205 18.38 1.02 13.86
N TYR A 206 17.72 1.61 12.86
CA TYR A 206 17.64 1.07 11.51
C TYR A 206 19.03 0.92 10.90
N ARG A 207 19.86 2.00 10.98
CA ARG A 207 21.25 2.01 10.51
C ARG A 207 22.09 0.95 11.22
N GLN A 208 22.05 0.92 12.55
CA GLN A 208 22.82 0.00 13.37
C GLN A 208 22.44 -1.46 13.06
N GLY A 209 21.14 -1.78 12.93
CA GLY A 209 20.68 -3.12 12.61
C GLY A 209 21.22 -3.64 11.28
N LEU A 210 21.28 -2.78 10.25
CA LEU A 210 21.88 -3.12 8.97
C LEU A 210 23.40 -3.33 9.07
N VAL A 211 24.10 -2.46 9.81
CA VAL A 211 25.56 -2.63 10.02
C VAL A 211 25.85 -3.93 10.76
N GLU A 212 25.09 -4.27 11.81
CA GLU A 212 25.20 -5.53 12.56
C GLU A 212 24.92 -6.77 11.67
N ALA A 213 24.04 -6.65 10.69
CA ALA A 213 23.79 -7.70 9.70
C ALA A 213 24.90 -7.82 8.64
N GLY A 214 25.92 -6.96 8.69
CA GLY A 214 27.09 -7.02 7.80
C GLY A 214 27.07 -6.08 6.61
N PHE A 215 26.05 -5.21 6.50
CA PHE A 215 25.98 -4.22 5.44
C PHE A 215 27.02 -3.10 5.61
N ARG A 216 27.41 -2.50 4.49
CA ARG A 216 28.23 -1.29 4.42
C ARG A 216 27.52 -0.22 3.60
N GLU A 217 28.05 1.01 3.61
CA GLU A 217 27.49 2.14 2.88
C GLU A 217 25.99 2.36 3.22
N VAL A 218 25.66 2.21 4.51
CA VAL A 218 24.28 2.33 4.97
C VAL A 218 23.86 3.80 5.00
N ALA A 219 22.89 4.14 4.18
CA ALA A 219 22.23 5.44 4.14
C ALA A 219 20.75 5.30 4.56
N VAL A 220 20.31 6.12 5.51
CA VAL A 220 18.90 6.28 5.89
C VAL A 220 18.59 7.76 5.75
N ILE A 221 17.77 8.12 4.79
CA ILE A 221 17.54 9.50 4.35
C ILE A 221 16.06 9.80 4.43
N ASP A 222 15.69 10.88 5.14
CA ASP A 222 14.33 11.41 5.13
C ASP A 222 13.96 11.82 3.69
N SER A 223 12.87 11.30 3.19
CA SER A 223 12.40 11.59 1.83
C SER A 223 11.72 12.96 1.71
N GLY A 224 11.34 13.55 2.83
CA GLY A 224 10.54 14.77 2.90
C GLY A 224 9.07 14.57 2.50
N ALA A 225 8.62 13.34 2.26
CA ALA A 225 7.22 13.07 1.92
C ALA A 225 6.30 13.30 3.13
N ASP A 226 5.13 13.86 2.85
CA ASP A 226 4.10 14.08 3.86
C ASP A 226 3.35 12.79 4.18
N LEU A 227 3.51 12.27 5.38
CA LEU A 227 2.82 11.07 5.85
C LEU A 227 1.29 11.26 5.98
N ASN A 228 0.79 12.51 6.03
CA ASN A 228 -0.64 12.78 6.01
C ASN A 228 -1.27 12.48 4.64
N ALA A 229 -0.47 12.20 3.60
CA ALA A 229 -0.97 11.82 2.27
C ALA A 229 -1.87 10.56 2.31
N TYR A 230 -1.75 9.71 3.32
CA TYR A 230 -2.70 8.60 3.52
C TYR A 230 -4.15 9.07 3.72
N GLY A 231 -4.34 10.29 4.21
CA GLY A 231 -5.64 10.94 4.31
C GLY A 231 -6.30 11.25 2.97
N LEU A 232 -5.55 11.17 1.86
CA LEU A 232 -6.10 11.41 0.51
C LEU A 232 -6.99 10.25 0.00
N VAL A 233 -6.98 9.11 0.66
CA VAL A 233 -7.89 7.98 0.34
C VAL A 233 -9.28 8.26 0.92
N GLU A 234 -9.82 9.44 0.70
CA GLU A 234 -11.16 9.82 1.16
C GLU A 234 -12.28 9.22 0.29
N GLY A 235 -13.47 9.14 0.88
CA GLY A 235 -14.73 8.93 0.14
C GLY A 235 -15.05 7.48 -0.22
N GLN A 236 -14.48 6.52 0.46
CA GLN A 236 -14.83 5.10 0.24
C GLN A 236 -16.01 4.63 1.11
N SER A 237 -16.56 5.48 1.96
CA SER A 237 -17.75 5.23 2.75
C SER A 237 -18.99 5.68 2.00
N GLY A 238 -19.71 4.70 1.47
CA GLY A 238 -21.16 4.77 1.30
C GLY A 238 -21.76 5.69 0.24
N CYS A 239 -22.88 5.24 -0.30
CA CYS A 239 -23.78 5.88 -1.29
C CYS A 239 -24.33 7.27 -0.95
N CYS A 240 -23.82 7.99 0.05
CA CYS A 240 -24.34 9.28 0.52
C CYS A 240 -23.28 10.39 0.65
N SER A 241 -22.10 10.26 0.05
CA SER A 241 -21.20 11.42 -0.05
C SER A 241 -21.76 12.41 -1.07
N PRO A 242 -21.85 13.71 -0.74
CA PRO A 242 -22.28 14.71 -1.72
C PRO A 242 -21.27 14.71 -2.88
N ALA A 243 -21.78 14.56 -4.10
CA ALA A 243 -21.00 14.74 -5.31
C ALA A 243 -20.22 16.04 -5.20
N MET A 244 -18.90 16.00 -5.32
CA MET A 244 -18.08 17.18 -5.47
C MET A 244 -18.63 17.97 -6.65
N ALA A 245 -19.06 19.19 -6.41
CA ALA A 245 -19.55 20.08 -7.43
C ALA A 245 -18.43 20.31 -8.44
N GLU A 246 -18.57 19.77 -9.63
CA GLU A 246 -17.72 20.11 -10.77
C GLU A 246 -17.81 21.63 -10.96
N GLY A 247 -16.66 22.29 -10.87
CA GLY A 247 -16.54 23.69 -11.25
C GLY A 247 -16.91 23.85 -12.73
N PRO A 248 -17.48 25.00 -13.17
CA PRO A 248 -18.01 25.16 -14.50
C PRO A 248 -16.89 25.09 -15.55
N SER A 249 -16.88 24.02 -16.34
CA SER A 249 -16.17 23.98 -17.62
C SER A 249 -16.93 24.83 -18.62
N ALA A 250 -16.31 25.90 -19.08
CA ALA A 250 -16.81 26.71 -20.18
C ALA A 250 -16.61 25.98 -21.49
N ALA A 251 -17.66 25.47 -22.07
CA ALA A 251 -17.98 25.33 -23.51
C ALA A 251 -19.12 24.29 -23.68
N ASP A 252 -20.32 24.71 -23.96
CA ASP A 252 -21.02 24.70 -25.24
C ASP A 252 -22.50 25.03 -25.04
N GLU A 253 -22.91 26.14 -25.68
CA GLU A 253 -24.30 26.42 -25.92
C GLU A 253 -24.87 25.48 -27.01
N ALA A 254 -26.12 25.14 -26.79
CA ALA A 254 -27.08 24.62 -27.75
C ALA A 254 -27.47 23.14 -27.60
N THR A 255 -28.53 22.91 -26.83
CA THR A 255 -29.74 22.24 -27.36
C THR A 255 -30.92 22.43 -26.38
N LYS A 256 -32.00 23.01 -26.88
CA LYS A 256 -33.28 23.23 -26.24
C LYS A 256 -34.02 21.88 -26.09
N GLY A 257 -34.63 21.67 -24.95
CA GLY A 257 -35.92 20.95 -24.90
C GLY A 257 -36.01 19.76 -23.96
N LEU A 258 -36.78 19.97 -22.93
CA LEU A 258 -37.71 19.16 -22.14
C LEU A 258 -37.37 19.07 -20.65
N PRO A 259 -38.34 19.37 -19.78
CA PRO A 259 -38.12 19.40 -18.32
C PRO A 259 -38.10 17.96 -17.77
N VAL A 260 -36.97 17.54 -17.25
CA VAL A 260 -36.92 16.34 -16.40
C VAL A 260 -37.17 16.77 -14.97
N ALA A 261 -38.26 16.28 -14.39
CA ALA A 261 -38.62 16.53 -13.00
C ALA A 261 -37.54 15.98 -12.07
N ALA A 262 -36.89 16.89 -11.33
CA ALA A 262 -36.00 16.52 -10.25
C ALA A 262 -36.83 15.88 -9.11
N MET A 263 -36.67 14.58 -8.92
CA MET A 263 -37.19 13.92 -7.72
C MET A 263 -36.20 14.14 -6.57
N SER A 264 -36.56 15.09 -5.71
CA SER A 264 -35.90 15.28 -4.42
C SER A 264 -36.30 14.14 -3.46
N CYS A 265 -35.33 13.39 -2.95
CA CYS A 265 -35.55 12.25 -2.06
C CYS A 265 -35.54 12.60 -0.56
N CYS A 266 -35.81 13.83 -0.16
CA CYS A 266 -35.96 14.17 1.26
C CYS A 266 -36.94 15.33 1.45
N ALA A 267 -38.20 15.03 1.71
CA ALA A 267 -39.14 15.98 2.38
C ALA A 267 -39.97 15.24 3.43
N PRO A 268 -40.23 15.83 4.61
CA PRO A 268 -40.98 15.19 5.67
C PRO A 268 -42.47 15.16 5.33
N ALA A 269 -43.11 14.01 5.59
CA ALA A 269 -44.54 13.82 5.38
C ALA A 269 -45.35 14.44 6.53
N GLU A 270 -46.19 15.40 6.20
CA GLU A 270 -47.35 15.78 7.04
C GLU A 270 -48.57 14.91 6.69
N THR A 271 -49.32 14.62 7.71
CA THR A 271 -50.47 13.72 7.84
C THR A 271 -51.64 14.01 6.92
N ALA A 272 -52.17 13.01 6.21
CA ALA A 272 -53.60 12.93 5.93
C ALA A 272 -54.01 11.46 5.70
N ALA A 273 -55.02 11.03 6.43
CA ALA A 273 -55.60 9.70 6.42
C ALA A 273 -56.39 9.40 5.15
N ALA A 274 -56.11 8.27 4.48
CA ALA A 274 -57.09 7.53 3.71
C ALA A 274 -56.58 6.11 3.38
N SER A 275 -57.39 5.14 3.70
CA SER A 275 -57.24 3.69 3.55
C SER A 275 -57.00 3.21 2.11
N ARG A 276 -55.93 2.45 1.89
CA ARG A 276 -55.74 1.52 0.74
C ARG A 276 -54.75 0.41 1.10
N PRO A 277 -54.79 -0.78 0.44
CA PRO A 277 -54.20 -2.01 0.95
C PRO A 277 -52.68 -2.05 0.77
N ALA A 278 -52.05 -2.77 1.72
CA ALA A 278 -50.62 -2.95 1.83
C ALA A 278 -50.01 -3.59 0.58
N LEU A 279 -49.28 -2.76 -0.21
CA LEU A 279 -48.23 -3.23 -1.08
C LEU A 279 -46.94 -3.21 -0.27
N ALA A 280 -46.25 -4.35 -0.20
CA ALA A 280 -44.98 -4.46 0.47
C ALA A 280 -43.99 -3.47 -0.18
N ILE A 281 -43.67 -2.38 0.53
CA ILE A 281 -42.56 -1.49 0.18
C ILE A 281 -41.34 -2.24 0.55
N THR A 282 -40.66 -2.80 -0.46
CA THR A 282 -39.29 -3.27 -0.32
C THR A 282 -38.47 -2.04 0.04
N THR A 283 -38.05 -1.95 1.29
CA THR A 283 -37.15 -0.92 1.79
C THR A 283 -35.86 -0.95 0.96
N CYS A 284 -35.62 0.09 0.17
CA CYS A 284 -34.35 0.32 -0.54
C CYS A 284 -33.19 0.71 0.40
N CYS A 285 -33.34 0.57 1.70
CA CYS A 285 -32.26 0.67 2.68
C CYS A 285 -32.08 -0.71 3.31
N ALA A 286 -31.45 -1.62 2.57
CA ALA A 286 -30.74 -2.70 3.24
C ALA A 286 -29.67 -2.07 4.13
N PRO A 287 -29.44 -2.57 5.37
CA PRO A 287 -28.31 -2.12 6.15
C PRO A 287 -27.08 -2.26 5.24
N SER A 288 -26.33 -1.15 5.07
CA SER A 288 -25.08 -1.14 4.34
C SER A 288 -24.25 -2.31 4.85
N ALA A 289 -23.82 -3.19 3.95
CA ALA A 289 -22.79 -4.17 4.27
C ALA A 289 -21.67 -3.39 4.99
N GLU A 290 -21.17 -3.93 6.10
CA GLU A 290 -20.04 -3.35 6.80
C GLU A 290 -18.96 -3.04 5.75
N PRO A 291 -18.30 -1.86 5.82
CA PRO A 291 -17.29 -1.50 4.83
C PRO A 291 -16.27 -2.62 4.75
N ALA A 292 -15.87 -3.01 3.54
CA ALA A 292 -14.85 -4.01 3.37
C ALA A 292 -13.62 -3.60 4.20
N ASP A 293 -13.04 -4.54 4.97
CA ASP A 293 -12.02 -4.26 6.00
C ASP A 293 -10.83 -3.39 5.54
N GLY A 294 -10.53 -3.37 4.24
CA GLY A 294 -9.51 -2.49 3.66
C GLY A 294 -9.89 -1.00 3.69
N VAL A 295 -11.15 -0.68 3.53
CA VAL A 295 -11.68 0.69 3.68
C VAL A 295 -11.59 1.11 5.15
N ALA A 296 -11.94 0.19 6.06
CA ALA A 296 -11.84 0.43 7.50
C ALA A 296 -10.40 0.72 7.98
N LEU A 297 -9.38 0.16 7.33
CA LEU A 297 -7.98 0.48 7.62
C LEU A 297 -7.67 1.94 7.30
N HIS A 298 -8.02 2.41 6.10
CA HIS A 298 -7.76 3.80 5.70
C HIS A 298 -8.58 4.80 6.53
N GLU A 299 -9.84 4.50 6.86
CA GLU A 299 -10.66 5.34 7.73
C GLU A 299 -10.05 5.46 9.13
N SER A 300 -9.56 4.37 9.68
CA SER A 300 -8.91 4.34 11.00
C SER A 300 -7.59 5.11 11.00
N LEU A 301 -6.80 5.00 9.92
CA LEU A 301 -5.59 5.81 9.74
C LEU A 301 -5.93 7.30 9.63
N ASN A 302 -6.99 7.67 8.92
CA ASN A 302 -7.45 9.05 8.82
C ASN A 302 -7.87 9.63 10.16
N GLU A 303 -8.60 8.86 10.98
CA GLU A 303 -8.97 9.28 12.34
C GLU A 303 -7.73 9.51 13.22
N LEU A 304 -6.74 8.63 13.14
CA LEU A 304 -5.48 8.75 13.86
C LEU A 304 -4.68 9.98 13.40
N LEU A 305 -4.56 10.20 12.09
CA LEU A 305 -3.88 11.34 11.48
C LEU A 305 -4.58 12.68 11.80
N SER A 306 -5.91 12.68 11.98
CA SER A 306 -6.64 13.89 12.36
C SER A 306 -6.34 14.36 13.79
N ARG A 307 -5.95 13.43 14.68
CA ARG A 307 -5.61 13.72 16.08
C ARG A 307 -4.14 14.04 16.28
N HIS A 308 -3.26 13.51 15.43
CA HIS A 308 -1.81 13.63 15.57
C HIS A 308 -1.17 13.92 14.21
N ASN A 309 -0.35 14.97 14.15
CA ASN A 309 0.52 15.15 13.00
C ASN A 309 1.68 14.15 13.07
N VAL A 310 1.55 13.04 12.33
CA VAL A 310 2.55 11.96 12.35
C VAL A 310 3.92 12.44 11.88
N ASN A 311 3.99 13.44 11.00
CA ASN A 311 5.25 14.04 10.54
C ASN A 311 6.09 14.64 11.68
N ASP A 312 5.47 14.94 12.84
CA ASP A 312 6.21 15.41 14.01
C ASP A 312 7.06 14.32 14.67
N TYR A 313 6.71 13.06 14.48
CA TYR A 313 7.32 11.90 15.17
C TYR A 313 8.05 10.98 14.21
N ALA A 314 7.61 10.87 12.98
CA ALA A 314 8.11 9.93 12.00
C ALA A 314 8.39 10.61 10.65
N ALA A 315 9.12 9.93 9.80
CA ALA A 315 9.38 10.33 8.43
C ALA A 315 9.28 9.11 7.51
N SER A 316 8.85 9.32 6.28
CA SER A 316 9.15 8.39 5.19
C SER A 316 10.66 8.46 4.91
N VAL A 317 11.33 7.33 4.95
CA VAL A 317 12.77 7.25 4.72
C VAL A 317 13.10 6.37 3.51
N LYS A 318 14.15 6.76 2.80
CA LYS A 318 14.83 5.93 1.80
C LYS A 318 16.04 5.30 2.46
N VAL A 319 16.06 3.97 2.48
CA VAL A 319 17.16 3.19 3.04
C VAL A 319 17.92 2.54 1.89
N PHE A 320 19.23 2.70 1.89
CA PHE A 320 20.13 2.06 0.95
C PHE A 320 21.29 1.42 1.71
N ALA A 321 21.66 0.20 1.33
CA ALA A 321 22.80 -0.49 1.91
C ALA A 321 23.40 -1.48 0.89
N VAL A 322 24.69 -1.74 1.02
CA VAL A 322 25.44 -2.65 0.14
C VAL A 322 26.02 -3.80 0.96
N LYS A 323 25.84 -5.03 0.48
CA LYS A 323 26.56 -6.21 1.02
C LYS A 323 28.02 -6.16 0.52
N PRO A 324 29.02 -6.24 1.40
CA PRO A 324 30.43 -6.28 0.98
C PRO A 324 30.73 -7.39 -0.03
N LEU A 325 31.81 -7.19 -0.82
CA LEU A 325 32.35 -8.20 -1.75
C LEU A 325 32.92 -9.40 -0.98
#